data_2c5e0c1e5a18f625fbaa4590669d2336
#
_entry.id   2c5e0c1e5a18f625fbaa4590669d2336
#
_cell.length_a   1.000
_cell.length_b   1.000
_cell.length_c   1.000
_cell.angle_alpha   90.00
_cell.angle_beta   90.00
_cell.angle_gamma   90.00
#
_symmetry.space_group_name_H-M   'P 1'
#
loop_
_entity.id
_entity.type
_entity.pdbx_description
1 polymer ?
#
loop_
_entity_poly.entity_id
_entity_poly.type
_entity_poly.pdbx_seq_one_letter_code
_entity_poly.pdbx_strand_id
1 'polypeptide(L)'
;RALLAGASPRHSPRSSSRFRARRPRPARPINSTSRALPGRWYAVTDGSATPTEARLAQATGWLERYGVVTRGIVEGTPGGFAAAYGLLRELEDSGLVRRGVLVDGLGAAQFAAPESIDALRSFREPNASTARVLAAVDPANPFGRVLPWPAHATARPSRLAGAVVVIADGICLAHLGRGGRSLTLFPSASPAAEAA
;
A
#
# COMPACT_ATOMS: atom_id res chain seq x y z
N ARG A 1 31.50 47.33 59.48
CA ARG A 1 30.81 48.58 59.03
C ARG A 1 31.12 48.75 57.58
N ALA A 2 30.29 48.32 56.68
CA ALA A 2 30.20 48.85 55.34
C ALA A 2 28.87 48.32 54.76
N LEU A 3 28.05 49.22 54.34
CA LEU A 3 26.74 49.02 53.75
C LEU A 3 26.86 48.45 52.37
N LEU A 4 26.22 47.34 52.08
CA LEU A 4 26.09 46.77 50.76
C LEU A 4 24.85 47.39 50.09
N ALA A 5 25.05 48.21 49.07
CA ALA A 5 23.99 48.67 48.18
C ALA A 5 23.53 47.59 47.25
N GLY A 6 22.25 47.20 47.34
CA GLY A 6 21.64 46.22 46.47
C GLY A 6 21.41 46.81 45.07
N ALA A 7 21.92 46.08 44.08
CA ALA A 7 21.57 46.33 42.68
C ALA A 7 20.37 45.50 42.30
N SER A 8 19.26 46.14 42.02
CA SER A 8 18.05 45.52 41.46
C SER A 8 18.27 45.12 39.99
N PRO A 9 17.90 43.92 39.58
CA PRO A 9 17.97 43.57 38.17
C PRO A 9 16.84 44.25 37.38
N ARG A 10 17.24 45.03 36.40
CA ARG A 10 16.32 45.66 35.44
C ARG A 10 15.65 44.58 34.62
N HIS A 11 14.36 44.37 34.79
CA HIS A 11 13.52 43.56 33.91
C HIS A 11 13.31 44.30 32.60
N SER A 12 13.92 43.77 31.54
CA SER A 12 13.57 44.16 30.17
C SER A 12 12.19 43.62 29.85
N PRO A 13 11.27 44.43 29.29
CA PRO A 13 9.98 43.89 28.85
C PRO A 13 10.19 42.95 27.68
N ARG A 14 9.84 41.67 27.88
CA ARG A 14 9.73 40.71 26.79
C ARG A 14 8.70 41.23 25.81
N SER A 15 9.11 41.51 24.57
CA SER A 15 8.24 41.81 23.48
C SER A 15 7.31 40.60 23.26
N SER A 16 6.06 40.76 23.65
CA SER A 16 5.01 39.80 23.28
C SER A 16 4.82 39.89 21.77
N SER A 17 5.38 38.92 21.05
CA SER A 17 5.03 38.72 19.66
C SER A 17 3.54 38.38 19.61
N ARG A 18 2.76 39.40 19.25
CA ARG A 18 1.33 39.19 18.96
C ARG A 18 1.24 38.23 17.78
N PHE A 19 0.98 36.96 18.08
CA PHE A 19 0.48 36.02 17.09
C PHE A 19 -0.79 36.64 16.52
N ARG A 20 -0.67 37.32 15.39
CA ARG A 20 -1.82 37.68 14.57
C ARG A 20 -2.42 36.37 14.10
N ALA A 21 -3.47 35.92 14.77
CA ALA A 21 -4.29 34.83 14.28
C ALA A 21 -4.66 35.15 12.82
N ARG A 22 -4.10 34.37 11.91
CA ARG A 22 -4.38 34.49 10.48
C ARG A 22 -5.87 34.22 10.34
N ARG A 23 -6.68 35.25 10.09
CA ARG A 23 -8.11 35.11 9.83
C ARG A 23 -8.25 33.96 8.80
N PRO A 24 -9.09 32.96 9.08
CA PRO A 24 -9.37 31.94 8.09
C PRO A 24 -9.83 32.66 6.83
N ARG A 25 -9.14 32.43 5.74
CA ARG A 25 -9.57 32.90 4.43
C ARG A 25 -10.99 32.34 4.24
N PRO A 26 -11.98 33.19 3.88
CA PRO A 26 -13.28 32.65 3.54
C PRO A 26 -13.05 31.59 2.46
N ALA A 27 -13.60 30.41 2.70
CA ALA A 27 -13.57 29.33 1.73
C ALA A 27 -14.05 29.94 0.41
N ARG A 28 -13.19 29.94 -0.61
CA ARG A 28 -13.63 30.30 -1.94
C ARG A 28 -14.88 29.47 -2.20
N PRO A 29 -16.01 30.09 -2.61
CA PRO A 29 -17.12 29.29 -3.06
C PRO A 29 -16.54 28.36 -4.13
N ILE A 30 -16.64 27.07 -3.88
CA ILE A 30 -16.40 26.09 -4.92
C ILE A 30 -17.48 26.43 -5.95
N ASN A 31 -17.14 27.26 -6.94
CA ASN A 31 -17.96 27.34 -8.11
C ASN A 31 -18.01 25.92 -8.64
N SER A 32 -19.07 25.24 -8.27
CA SER A 32 -19.49 23.99 -8.83
C SER A 32 -20.01 24.20 -10.27
N THR A 33 -19.20 24.82 -11.12
CA THR A 33 -19.15 24.33 -12.48
C THR A 33 -18.47 22.98 -12.33
N SER A 34 -19.23 22.01 -11.81
CA SER A 34 -18.91 20.62 -11.92
C SER A 34 -18.60 20.42 -13.42
N ARG A 35 -17.33 20.34 -13.73
CA ARG A 35 -16.93 19.72 -14.99
C ARG A 35 -17.68 18.42 -14.99
N ALA A 36 -18.81 18.40 -15.71
CA ALA A 36 -19.59 17.19 -15.83
C ALA A 36 -18.63 16.12 -16.29
N LEU A 37 -18.31 15.19 -15.42
CA LEU A 37 -17.42 14.10 -15.79
C LEU A 37 -18.08 13.38 -16.95
N PRO A 38 -17.42 13.29 -18.10
CA PRO A 38 -18.01 12.64 -19.27
C PRO A 38 -18.33 11.19 -18.86
N GLY A 39 -19.53 10.74 -19.19
CA GLY A 39 -19.96 9.39 -18.86
C GLY A 39 -21.45 9.31 -18.53
N ARG A 40 -21.93 8.10 -18.40
CA ARG A 40 -23.27 7.80 -17.89
C ARG A 40 -23.14 7.43 -16.41
N TRP A 41 -23.83 8.17 -15.57
CA TRP A 41 -23.83 7.97 -14.13
C TRP A 41 -25.19 7.46 -13.68
N TYR A 42 -25.20 6.48 -12.82
CA TYR A 42 -26.41 5.97 -12.17
C TYR A 42 -26.13 5.73 -10.70
N ALA A 43 -27.15 5.86 -9.90
CA ALA A 43 -27.05 5.54 -8.49
C ALA A 43 -26.95 4.01 -8.34
N VAL A 44 -25.96 3.55 -7.61
CA VAL A 44 -25.90 2.17 -7.16
C VAL A 44 -26.71 2.11 -5.87
N THR A 45 -27.77 1.34 -5.87
CA THR A 45 -28.53 1.07 -4.64
C THR A 45 -27.76 0.06 -3.79
N ASP A 46 -27.69 0.31 -2.49
CA ASP A 46 -27.13 -0.67 -1.57
C ASP A 46 -27.93 -1.96 -1.67
N GLY A 47 -27.21 -3.06 -1.86
CA GLY A 47 -27.82 -4.39 -1.91
C GLY A 47 -28.45 -4.76 -0.56
N SER A 48 -29.44 -5.62 -0.57
CA SER A 48 -30.08 -6.18 0.64
C SER A 48 -29.25 -7.30 1.30
N ALA A 49 -27.94 -7.37 1.04
CA ALA A 49 -27.08 -8.40 1.57
C ALA A 49 -26.95 -8.28 3.10
N THR A 50 -27.04 -9.41 3.77
CA THR A 50 -26.74 -9.47 5.21
C THR A 50 -25.26 -9.14 5.46
N PRO A 51 -24.90 -8.68 6.66
CA PRO A 51 -23.50 -8.44 7.01
C PRO A 51 -22.59 -9.65 6.78
N THR A 52 -23.11 -10.84 6.95
CA THR A 52 -22.36 -12.10 6.72
C THR A 52 -22.11 -12.33 5.24
N GLU A 53 -23.12 -12.18 4.40
CA GLU A 53 -22.98 -12.29 2.94
C GLU A 53 -22.00 -11.24 2.39
N ALA A 54 -22.08 -10.01 2.87
CA ALA A 54 -21.17 -8.96 2.46
C ALA A 54 -19.70 -9.27 2.83
N ARG A 55 -19.46 -9.82 4.02
CA ARG A 55 -18.12 -10.25 4.46
C ARG A 55 -17.62 -11.44 3.65
N LEU A 56 -18.48 -12.42 3.37
CA LEU A 56 -18.13 -13.57 2.54
C LEU A 56 -17.75 -13.12 1.13
N ALA A 57 -18.58 -12.30 0.50
CA ALA A 57 -18.30 -11.74 -0.82
C ALA A 57 -16.98 -10.95 -0.83
N GLN A 58 -16.68 -10.21 0.23
CA GLN A 58 -15.42 -9.50 0.38
C GLN A 58 -14.22 -10.45 0.46
N ALA A 59 -14.30 -11.51 1.27
CA ALA A 59 -13.23 -12.50 1.38
C ALA A 59 -13.00 -13.25 0.07
N THR A 60 -14.08 -13.67 -0.60
CA THR A 60 -14.02 -14.28 -1.93
C THR A 60 -13.36 -13.35 -2.94
N GLY A 61 -13.76 -12.08 -2.96
CA GLY A 61 -13.16 -11.09 -3.84
C GLY A 61 -11.66 -10.86 -3.57
N TRP A 62 -11.18 -10.99 -2.32
CA TRP A 62 -9.74 -10.95 -2.03
C TRP A 62 -9.02 -12.19 -2.58
N LEU A 63 -9.59 -13.38 -2.38
CA LEU A 63 -9.01 -14.65 -2.87
C LEU A 63 -8.92 -14.66 -4.39
N GLU A 64 -9.99 -14.27 -5.08
CA GLU A 64 -10.03 -14.18 -6.54
C GLU A 64 -9.04 -13.14 -7.09
N ARG A 65 -8.94 -11.99 -6.43
CA ARG A 65 -8.12 -10.88 -6.92
C ARG A 65 -6.63 -11.08 -6.67
N TYR A 66 -6.26 -11.66 -5.53
CA TYR A 66 -4.87 -11.74 -5.09
C TYR A 66 -4.31 -13.15 -5.08
N GLY A 67 -5.15 -14.17 -5.19
CA GLY A 67 -4.76 -15.57 -5.06
C GLY A 67 -4.36 -15.96 -3.64
N VAL A 68 -3.56 -15.14 -2.98
CA VAL A 68 -3.13 -15.30 -1.57
C VAL A 68 -3.55 -14.09 -0.77
N VAL A 69 -4.33 -14.29 0.28
CA VAL A 69 -4.74 -13.24 1.21
C VAL A 69 -3.74 -13.15 2.37
N THR A 70 -3.14 -12.00 2.55
CA THR A 70 -2.17 -11.71 3.60
C THR A 70 -2.66 -10.56 4.47
N ARG A 71 -2.00 -10.32 5.61
CA ARG A 71 -2.31 -9.18 6.48
C ARG A 71 -2.31 -7.85 5.72
N GLY A 72 -1.28 -7.61 4.89
CA GLY A 72 -1.13 -6.35 4.15
C GLY A 72 -2.25 -6.08 3.14
N ILE A 73 -2.90 -7.12 2.60
CA ILE A 73 -4.03 -6.98 1.67
C ILE A 73 -5.26 -6.43 2.38
N VAL A 74 -5.53 -6.88 3.60
CA VAL A 74 -6.75 -6.57 4.35
C VAL A 74 -6.60 -5.42 5.34
N GLU A 75 -5.40 -4.87 5.51
CA GLU A 75 -5.10 -3.85 6.53
C GLU A 75 -5.95 -2.59 6.37
N GLY A 76 -6.26 -2.18 5.14
CA GLY A 76 -7.07 -1.01 4.82
C GLY A 76 -8.58 -1.24 4.84
N THR A 77 -9.07 -2.43 5.26
CA THR A 77 -10.50 -2.75 5.28
C THR A 77 -11.13 -2.48 6.66
N PRO A 78 -12.44 -2.24 6.73
CA PRO A 78 -13.14 -2.07 8.00
C PRO A 78 -12.92 -3.27 8.95
N GLY A 79 -12.46 -3.01 10.17
CA GLY A 79 -12.10 -4.04 11.15
C GLY A 79 -10.74 -4.70 10.91
N GLY A 80 -10.05 -4.36 9.83
CA GLY A 80 -8.68 -4.80 9.54
C GLY A 80 -8.52 -6.32 9.49
N PHE A 81 -7.29 -6.77 9.75
CA PHE A 81 -6.95 -8.19 9.70
C PHE A 81 -7.71 -9.03 10.75
N ALA A 82 -8.02 -8.49 11.93
CA ALA A 82 -8.71 -9.24 12.98
C ALA A 82 -10.11 -9.69 12.54
N ALA A 83 -10.86 -8.80 11.89
CA ALA A 83 -12.20 -9.11 11.37
C ALA A 83 -12.13 -10.09 10.19
N ALA A 84 -11.16 -9.93 9.29
CA ALA A 84 -10.96 -10.83 8.16
C ALA A 84 -10.49 -12.22 8.60
N TYR A 85 -9.64 -12.28 9.63
CA TYR A 85 -9.04 -13.54 10.10
C TYR A 85 -10.09 -14.54 10.61
N GLY A 86 -11.10 -14.08 11.37
CA GLY A 86 -12.18 -14.95 11.84
C GLY A 86 -12.89 -15.64 10.68
N LEU A 87 -13.28 -14.87 9.67
CA LEU A 87 -13.95 -15.40 8.48
C LEU A 87 -13.04 -16.32 7.66
N LEU A 88 -11.78 -15.96 7.47
CA LEU A 88 -10.83 -16.80 6.74
C LEU A 88 -10.58 -18.14 7.46
N ARG A 89 -10.66 -18.17 8.79
CA ARG A 89 -10.63 -19.41 9.56
C ARG A 89 -11.87 -20.27 9.34
N GLU A 90 -13.05 -19.68 9.34
CA GLU A 90 -14.29 -20.39 9.03
C GLU A 90 -14.25 -21.01 7.62
N LEU A 91 -13.67 -20.29 6.65
CA LEU A 91 -13.43 -20.80 5.30
C LEU A 91 -12.38 -21.93 5.28
N GLU A 92 -11.36 -21.87 6.13
CA GLU A 92 -10.37 -22.94 6.32
C GLU A 92 -11.03 -24.19 6.92
N ASP A 93 -11.82 -24.02 7.97
CA ASP A 93 -12.54 -25.11 8.64
C ASP A 93 -13.55 -25.79 7.70
N SER A 94 -14.12 -25.05 6.74
CA SER A 94 -15.00 -25.60 5.69
C SER A 94 -14.22 -26.19 4.50
N GLY A 95 -12.91 -26.10 4.47
CA GLY A 95 -12.04 -26.63 3.41
C GLY A 95 -11.95 -25.77 2.14
N LEU A 96 -12.59 -24.60 2.12
CA LEU A 96 -12.58 -23.69 0.96
C LEU A 96 -11.25 -22.97 0.79
N VAL A 97 -10.50 -22.78 1.87
CA VAL A 97 -9.15 -22.21 1.81
C VAL A 97 -8.19 -23.05 2.66
N ARG A 98 -6.91 -22.85 2.42
CA ARG A 98 -5.83 -23.40 3.22
C ARG A 98 -4.97 -22.28 3.77
N ARG A 99 -4.52 -22.45 5.00
CA ARG A 99 -3.60 -21.54 5.67
C ARG A 99 -2.17 -22.08 5.63
N GLY A 100 -1.21 -21.19 5.46
CA GLY A 100 0.20 -21.56 5.45
C GLY A 100 1.12 -20.37 5.25
N VAL A 101 2.39 -20.66 5.02
CA VAL A 101 3.38 -19.71 4.50
C VAL A 101 3.48 -19.99 3.00
N LEU A 102 2.82 -19.19 2.21
CA LEU A 102 2.72 -19.35 0.74
C LEU A 102 3.64 -18.39 0.00
N VAL A 103 3.82 -17.19 0.55
CA VAL A 103 4.72 -16.16 0.04
C VAL A 103 5.69 -15.81 1.16
N ASP A 104 6.98 -15.92 0.87
CA ASP A 104 8.03 -15.63 1.84
C ASP A 104 8.04 -14.15 2.27
N GLY A 105 8.44 -13.89 3.51
CA GLY A 105 8.53 -12.52 4.06
C GLY A 105 7.20 -11.84 4.43
N LEU A 106 6.04 -12.44 4.19
CA LEU A 106 4.73 -11.83 4.47
C LEU A 106 4.05 -12.31 5.76
N GLY A 107 4.78 -13.03 6.61
CA GLY A 107 4.27 -13.56 7.88
C GLY A 107 3.50 -14.87 7.74
N ALA A 108 3.09 -15.45 8.87
CA ALA A 108 2.59 -16.83 8.94
C ALA A 108 1.11 -17.01 8.66
N ALA A 109 0.30 -15.97 8.71
CA ALA A 109 -1.14 -16.07 8.50
C ALA A 109 -1.51 -15.67 7.08
N GLN A 110 -1.32 -16.58 6.14
CA GLN A 110 -1.67 -16.41 4.73
C GLN A 110 -2.70 -17.46 4.36
N PHE A 111 -3.69 -17.08 3.58
CA PHE A 111 -4.80 -17.94 3.17
C PHE A 111 -4.91 -17.92 1.65
N ALA A 112 -5.13 -19.08 1.05
CA ALA A 112 -5.34 -19.22 -0.38
C ALA A 112 -6.32 -20.36 -0.68
N ALA A 113 -7.03 -20.25 -1.79
CA ALA A 113 -7.81 -21.36 -2.32
C ALA A 113 -6.86 -22.46 -2.84
N PRO A 114 -7.27 -23.74 -2.82
CA PRO A 114 -6.44 -24.86 -3.30
C PRO A 114 -5.87 -24.63 -4.70
N GLU A 115 -6.69 -24.08 -5.61
CA GLU A 115 -6.32 -23.80 -7.00
C GLU A 115 -5.19 -22.76 -7.10
N SER A 116 -5.21 -21.76 -6.22
CA SER A 116 -4.16 -20.76 -6.15
C SER A 116 -2.84 -21.37 -5.65
N ILE A 117 -2.90 -22.34 -4.74
CA ILE A 117 -1.71 -23.07 -4.26
C ILE A 117 -1.11 -23.92 -5.37
N ASP A 118 -1.95 -24.58 -6.17
CA ASP A 118 -1.49 -25.37 -7.31
C ASP A 118 -0.89 -24.46 -8.39
N ALA A 119 -1.49 -23.31 -8.65
CA ALA A 119 -0.90 -22.30 -9.54
C ALA A 119 0.46 -21.80 -9.03
N LEU A 120 0.62 -21.52 -7.73
CA LEU A 120 1.92 -21.15 -7.16
C LEU A 120 2.98 -22.22 -7.36
N ARG A 121 2.62 -23.49 -7.29
CA ARG A 121 3.56 -24.59 -7.55
C ARG A 121 4.05 -24.61 -8.98
N SER A 122 3.18 -24.26 -9.95
CA SER A 122 3.56 -24.21 -11.38
C SER A 122 4.56 -23.08 -11.69
N PHE A 123 4.63 -22.05 -10.85
CA PHE A 123 5.59 -20.94 -11.01
C PHE A 123 6.96 -21.16 -10.33
N ARG A 124 7.21 -22.32 -9.75
CA ARG A 124 8.50 -22.61 -9.11
C ARG A 124 9.68 -22.68 -10.06
N GLU A 125 9.42 -23.08 -11.30
CA GLU A 125 10.44 -23.08 -12.34
C GLU A 125 10.33 -21.79 -13.15
N PRO A 126 11.38 -20.95 -13.17
CA PRO A 126 11.39 -19.75 -14.00
C PRO A 126 11.26 -20.19 -15.47
N ASN A 127 10.14 -19.91 -16.07
CA ASN A 127 10.08 -19.89 -17.53
C ASN A 127 10.79 -18.61 -17.97
N ALA A 128 11.57 -18.68 -19.06
CA ALA A 128 12.19 -17.50 -19.64
C ALA A 128 11.16 -16.40 -19.81
N SER A 129 11.03 -15.56 -18.78
CA SER A 129 9.93 -14.63 -18.69
C SER A 129 10.30 -13.32 -19.33
N THR A 130 9.37 -12.80 -20.07
CA THR A 130 9.48 -11.46 -20.62
C THR A 130 9.37 -10.44 -19.50
N ALA A 131 10.35 -9.55 -19.38
CA ALA A 131 10.26 -8.42 -18.47
C ALA A 131 9.04 -7.56 -18.83
N ARG A 132 8.27 -7.19 -17.82
CA ARG A 132 7.07 -6.35 -17.96
C ARG A 132 7.28 -5.01 -17.31
N VAL A 133 6.87 -3.98 -18.02
CA VAL A 133 6.90 -2.60 -17.54
C VAL A 133 5.52 -2.22 -17.07
N LEU A 134 5.38 -1.82 -15.81
CA LEU A 134 4.12 -1.43 -15.19
C LEU A 134 4.23 -0.03 -14.59
N ALA A 135 3.12 0.70 -14.53
CA ALA A 135 3.07 1.88 -13.68
C ALA A 135 3.30 1.47 -12.21
N ALA A 136 4.06 2.25 -11.46
CA ALA A 136 4.30 1.93 -10.04
C ALA A 136 3.01 1.84 -9.22
N VAL A 137 1.97 2.57 -9.62
CA VAL A 137 0.63 2.57 -9.00
C VAL A 137 -0.29 1.47 -9.52
N ASP A 138 0.13 0.72 -10.54
CA ASP A 138 -0.68 -0.35 -11.13
C ASP A 138 -1.10 -1.37 -10.07
N PRO A 139 -2.37 -1.80 -10.02
CA PRO A 139 -2.82 -2.85 -9.11
C PRO A 139 -2.06 -4.17 -9.24
N ALA A 140 -1.55 -4.50 -10.43
CA ALA A 140 -0.75 -5.69 -10.68
C ALA A 140 0.68 -5.59 -10.11
N ASN A 141 1.16 -4.38 -9.78
CA ASN A 141 2.42 -4.23 -9.08
C ASN A 141 2.26 -4.53 -7.58
N PRO A 142 2.86 -5.61 -7.03
CA PRO A 142 2.75 -5.93 -5.62
C PRO A 142 3.67 -5.08 -4.73
N PHE A 143 4.77 -4.55 -5.30
CA PHE A 143 5.82 -3.88 -4.54
C PHE A 143 5.39 -2.52 -3.99
N GLY A 144 5.77 -2.26 -2.74
CA GLY A 144 5.41 -1.05 -2.01
C GLY A 144 3.95 -1.01 -1.53
N ARG A 145 3.24 -2.11 -1.64
CA ARG A 145 1.88 -2.29 -1.10
C ARG A 145 1.77 -3.60 -0.31
N VAL A 146 1.86 -4.74 -0.99
CA VAL A 146 1.77 -6.08 -0.40
C VAL A 146 3.16 -6.58 -0.07
N LEU A 147 4.08 -6.46 -1.01
CA LEU A 147 5.48 -6.77 -0.85
C LEU A 147 6.28 -5.50 -0.53
N PRO A 148 7.30 -5.58 0.33
CA PRO A 148 8.25 -4.49 0.47
C PRO A 148 8.98 -4.26 -0.86
N TRP A 149 9.49 -3.04 -1.05
CA TRP A 149 10.46 -2.80 -2.11
C TRP A 149 11.73 -3.59 -1.84
N PRO A 150 12.41 -4.10 -2.89
CA PRO A 150 13.72 -4.70 -2.70
C PRO A 150 14.69 -3.75 -2.01
N ALA A 151 15.56 -4.31 -1.19
CA ALA A 151 16.54 -3.50 -0.45
C ALA A 151 17.48 -2.78 -1.41
N HIS A 152 17.74 -1.50 -1.14
CA HIS A 152 18.71 -0.70 -1.86
C HIS A 152 19.43 0.25 -0.90
N ALA A 153 20.73 0.46 -1.10
CA ALA A 153 21.56 1.22 -0.17
C ALA A 153 21.06 2.65 0.06
N THR A 154 20.68 3.34 -1.00
CA THR A 154 20.33 4.77 -0.96
C THR A 154 18.94 5.08 -1.50
N ALA A 155 18.44 4.32 -2.48
CA ALA A 155 17.16 4.61 -3.11
C ALA A 155 15.98 4.26 -2.20
N ARG A 156 14.94 5.07 -2.32
CA ARG A 156 13.66 4.87 -1.65
C ARG A 156 12.55 4.89 -2.70
N PRO A 157 12.30 3.75 -3.36
CA PRO A 157 11.24 3.65 -4.37
C PRO A 157 9.88 3.98 -3.78
N SER A 158 8.98 4.47 -4.61
CA SER A 158 7.65 4.87 -4.15
C SER A 158 6.57 4.59 -5.20
N ARG A 159 5.36 4.31 -4.74
CA ARG A 159 4.19 4.15 -5.59
C ARG A 159 3.56 5.50 -5.92
N LEU A 160 4.18 6.24 -6.82
CA LEU A 160 3.67 7.53 -7.27
C LEU A 160 3.20 7.45 -8.72
N ALA A 161 2.15 8.19 -9.05
CA ALA A 161 1.68 8.33 -10.41
C ALA A 161 2.80 8.93 -11.29
N GLY A 162 3.06 8.30 -12.43
CA GLY A 162 4.15 8.67 -13.35
C GLY A 162 5.51 8.02 -13.01
N ALA A 163 5.62 7.22 -11.94
CA ALA A 163 6.72 6.29 -11.75
C ALA A 163 6.40 4.94 -12.39
N VAL A 164 7.44 4.19 -12.75
CA VAL A 164 7.35 2.92 -13.48
C VAL A 164 8.21 1.87 -12.79
N VAL A 165 7.81 0.61 -12.87
CA VAL A 165 8.57 -0.55 -12.40
C VAL A 165 8.79 -1.54 -13.53
N VAL A 166 9.90 -2.25 -13.47
CA VAL A 166 10.19 -3.38 -14.35
C VAL A 166 10.20 -4.63 -13.49
N ILE A 167 9.38 -5.61 -13.88
CA ILE A 167 9.22 -6.86 -13.15
C ILE A 167 9.43 -8.02 -14.12
N ALA A 168 10.24 -8.99 -13.74
CA ALA A 168 10.40 -10.27 -14.43
C ALA A 168 10.43 -11.40 -13.40
N ASP A 169 9.75 -12.50 -13.69
CA ASP A 169 9.67 -13.69 -12.82
C ASP A 169 9.31 -13.39 -11.35
N GLY A 170 8.42 -12.39 -11.15
CA GLY A 170 8.03 -11.95 -9.80
C GLY A 170 9.07 -11.09 -9.09
N ILE A 171 10.21 -10.78 -9.72
CA ILE A 171 11.29 -9.96 -9.18
C ILE A 171 11.17 -8.54 -9.70
N CYS A 172 11.28 -7.54 -8.84
CA CYS A 172 11.40 -6.15 -9.24
C CYS A 172 12.85 -5.88 -9.64
N LEU A 173 13.09 -5.65 -10.91
CA LEU A 173 14.42 -5.40 -11.46
C LEU A 173 14.78 -3.91 -11.42
N ALA A 174 13.81 -3.04 -11.64
CA ALA A 174 14.06 -1.60 -11.70
C ALA A 174 12.86 -0.78 -11.27
N HIS A 175 13.14 0.42 -10.79
CA HIS A 175 12.16 1.46 -10.53
C HIS A 175 12.62 2.77 -11.15
N LEU A 176 11.81 3.34 -12.03
CA LEU A 176 12.01 4.65 -12.61
C LEU A 176 11.11 5.65 -11.90
N GLY A 177 11.69 6.62 -11.22
CA GLY A 177 10.96 7.66 -10.51
C GLY A 177 10.16 8.56 -11.44
N ARG A 178 9.18 9.26 -10.88
CA ARG A 178 8.34 10.20 -11.60
C ARG A 178 9.17 11.19 -12.41
N GLY A 179 8.83 11.34 -13.69
CA GLY A 179 9.52 12.23 -14.61
C GLY A 179 10.84 11.68 -15.17
N GLY A 180 11.15 10.41 -14.96
CA GLY A 180 12.27 9.72 -15.57
C GLY A 180 13.66 10.14 -15.09
N ARG A 181 13.75 10.88 -13.98
CA ARG A 181 15.02 11.47 -13.52
C ARG A 181 15.84 10.57 -12.59
N SER A 182 15.22 9.57 -12.01
CA SER A 182 15.90 8.64 -11.09
C SER A 182 15.59 7.21 -11.51
N LEU A 183 16.59 6.48 -11.90
CA LEU A 183 16.53 5.05 -12.14
C LEU A 183 17.19 4.32 -10.96
N THR A 184 16.47 3.41 -10.36
CA THR A 184 17.00 2.49 -9.36
C THR A 184 16.99 1.09 -9.94
N LEU A 185 18.13 0.45 -10.00
CA LEU A 185 18.26 -0.95 -10.37
C LEU A 185 18.37 -1.79 -9.09
N PHE A 186 17.65 -2.87 -9.02
CA PHE A 186 17.74 -3.80 -7.91
C PHE A 186 18.58 -5.00 -8.35
N PRO A 187 19.66 -5.29 -7.64
CA PRO A 187 20.45 -6.48 -7.94
C PRO A 187 19.54 -7.70 -7.81
N SER A 188 19.42 -8.46 -8.88
CA SER A 188 18.66 -9.69 -8.87
C SER A 188 19.45 -10.74 -8.07
N ALA A 189 18.77 -11.40 -7.14
CA ALA A 189 19.35 -12.51 -6.40
C ALA A 189 19.61 -13.75 -7.28
N SER A 190 19.24 -13.70 -8.57
CA SER A 190 19.43 -14.78 -9.54
C SER A 190 20.44 -14.36 -10.61
N PRO A 191 21.52 -15.14 -10.83
CA PRO A 191 22.50 -14.85 -11.87
C PRO A 191 21.94 -14.86 -13.29
N ALA A 192 20.74 -15.38 -13.51
CA ALA A 192 20.09 -15.41 -14.82
C ALA A 192 19.51 -14.04 -15.24
N ALA A 193 19.34 -13.08 -14.33
CA ALA A 193 18.77 -11.78 -14.64
C ALA A 193 19.83 -10.70 -14.96
N GLU A 194 21.13 -11.02 -14.80
CA GLU A 194 22.23 -10.14 -15.22
C GLU A 194 22.57 -10.25 -16.71
N ALA A 195 22.02 -11.26 -17.40
CA ALA A 195 22.34 -11.56 -18.80
C ALA A 195 21.26 -11.10 -19.80
N ALA A 196 20.18 -10.44 -19.34
CA ALA A 196 19.08 -9.93 -20.17
C ALA A 196 19.08 -8.39 -20.23
#